data_4af2e22857d9d9788e14e7500290d2ba
#
_entry.id   4af2e22857d9d9788e14e7500290d2ba
#
_cell.length_a   1.000
_cell.length_b   1.000
_cell.length_c   1.000
_cell.angle_alpha   90.00
_cell.angle_beta   90.00
_cell.angle_gamma   90.00
#
_symmetry.space_group_name_H-M   'P 1'
#
loop_
_entity.id
_entity.type
_entity.pdbx_description
1 polymer ?
#
loop_
_entity_poly.entity_id
_entity_poly.type
_entity_poly.pdbx_seq_one_letter_code
_entity_poly.pdbx_strand_id
1 'polypeptide(L)'
;MKRLEFRYLVCSPNLNAHGTLHGGELLRWIDESAGMHARKLTRRVCVTRFIDKVDFISTARAGDIIHIVTTLEHTGTTSLTFRVEAKEEISSREVASIGRVVFVAIDDK
;
A
#
# COMPACT_ATOMS: atom_id res chain seq x y z
N MET A 1 -3.81 10.86 -13.01
CA MET A 1 -2.88 10.15 -12.10
C MET A 1 -3.52 8.84 -11.63
N LYS A 2 -3.50 7.89 -12.57
CA LYS A 2 -4.09 6.57 -12.31
C LYS A 2 -3.16 5.68 -11.48
N ARG A 3 -1.86 5.94 -11.52
CA ARG A 3 -0.84 5.10 -10.90
C ARG A 3 0.15 5.98 -10.15
N LEU A 4 0.45 5.63 -8.90
CA LEU A 4 1.46 6.31 -8.09
C LEU A 4 2.44 5.29 -7.53
N GLU A 5 3.62 5.78 -7.18
CA GLU A 5 4.70 4.95 -6.65
C GLU A 5 5.21 5.54 -5.35
N PHE A 6 5.49 4.66 -4.40
CA PHE A 6 5.98 5.03 -3.07
C PHE A 6 7.13 4.10 -2.71
N ARG A 7 8.04 4.57 -1.87
CA ARG A 7 9.17 3.76 -1.45
C ARG A 7 9.38 3.89 0.05
N TYR A 8 9.67 2.74 0.68
CA TYR A 8 9.92 2.67 2.10
C TYR A 8 11.19 1.85 2.33
N LEU A 9 12.09 2.40 3.15
CA LEU A 9 13.29 1.67 3.57
C LEU A 9 12.94 0.82 4.79
N VAL A 10 13.28 -0.47 4.74
CA VAL A 10 13.06 -1.37 5.87
C VAL A 10 14.14 -1.08 6.92
N CYS A 11 13.71 -0.67 8.09
CA CYS A 11 14.59 -0.35 9.22
C CYS A 11 14.33 -1.30 10.37
N SER A 12 15.24 -1.33 11.34
CA SER A 12 15.15 -2.22 12.49
C SER A 12 13.77 -2.19 13.19
N PRO A 13 13.15 -1.02 13.43
CA PRO A 13 11.84 -1.00 14.10
C PRO A 13 10.70 -1.63 13.28
N ASN A 14 10.92 -1.88 11.99
CA ASN A 14 9.90 -2.47 11.12
C ASN A 14 9.93 -4.00 11.15
N LEU A 15 10.89 -4.60 11.87
CA LEU A 15 11.11 -6.04 11.82
C LEU A 15 10.36 -6.78 12.91
N ASN A 16 9.98 -8.02 12.60
CA ASN A 16 9.41 -8.94 13.57
C ASN A 16 10.53 -9.68 14.32
N ALA A 17 10.16 -10.63 15.17
CA ALA A 17 11.11 -11.40 15.97
C ALA A 17 12.05 -12.26 15.12
N HIS A 18 11.69 -12.55 13.89
CA HIS A 18 12.51 -13.37 12.97
C HIS A 18 13.51 -12.54 12.16
N GLY A 19 13.51 -11.22 12.36
CA GLY A 19 14.39 -10.33 11.60
C GLY A 19 13.92 -10.03 10.20
N THR A 20 12.64 -10.23 9.91
CA THR A 20 12.04 -9.88 8.62
C THR A 20 10.95 -8.81 8.80
N LEU A 21 10.60 -8.14 7.71
CA LEU A 21 9.59 -7.11 7.74
C LEU A 21 8.27 -7.65 8.31
N HIS A 22 7.75 -6.97 9.33
CA HIS A 22 6.49 -7.34 9.95
C HIS A 22 5.35 -7.13 8.95
N GLY A 23 4.51 -8.16 8.77
CA GLY A 23 3.41 -8.09 7.81
C GLY A 23 2.45 -6.95 8.07
N GLY A 24 2.16 -6.68 9.34
CA GLY A 24 1.30 -5.54 9.71
C GLY A 24 1.92 -4.20 9.36
N GLU A 25 3.25 -4.08 9.44
CA GLU A 25 3.96 -2.87 9.05
C GLU A 25 3.86 -2.66 7.53
N LEU A 26 4.08 -3.73 6.77
CA LEU A 26 3.93 -3.67 5.31
C LEU A 26 2.51 -3.27 4.93
N LEU A 27 1.52 -3.85 5.60
CA LEU A 27 0.12 -3.53 5.35
C LEU A 27 -0.18 -2.06 5.67
N ARG A 28 0.43 -1.53 6.74
CA ARG A 28 0.31 -0.11 7.08
C ARG A 28 0.86 0.77 5.95
N TRP A 29 2.02 0.43 5.41
CA TRP A 29 2.61 1.18 4.30
C TRP A 29 1.74 1.14 3.05
N ILE A 30 1.14 -0.02 2.77
CA ILE A 30 0.23 -0.20 1.65
C ILE A 30 -1.01 0.66 1.84
N ASP A 31 -1.58 0.64 3.04
CA ASP A 31 -2.76 1.44 3.37
C ASP A 31 -2.46 2.93 3.25
N GLU A 32 -1.31 3.38 3.79
CA GLU A 32 -0.89 4.77 3.69
C GLU A 32 -0.70 5.20 2.24
N SER A 33 -0.08 4.35 1.43
CA SER A 33 0.18 4.66 0.03
C SER A 33 -1.12 4.83 -0.74
N ALA A 34 -2.04 3.90 -0.60
CA ALA A 34 -3.34 3.98 -1.26
C ALA A 34 -4.15 5.17 -0.73
N GLY A 35 -4.03 5.46 0.58
CA GLY A 35 -4.68 6.61 1.19
C GLY A 35 -4.16 7.93 0.64
N MET A 36 -2.86 8.06 0.46
CA MET A 36 -2.28 9.25 -0.17
C MET A 36 -2.74 9.40 -1.61
N HIS A 37 -2.83 8.29 -2.33
CA HIS A 37 -3.33 8.31 -3.71
C HIS A 37 -4.78 8.80 -3.75
N ALA A 38 -5.63 8.27 -2.87
CA ALA A 38 -7.02 8.66 -2.76
C ALA A 38 -7.13 10.15 -2.42
N ARG A 39 -6.33 10.63 -1.47
CA ARG A 39 -6.30 12.03 -1.07
C ARG A 39 -5.92 12.95 -2.24
N LYS A 40 -4.93 12.56 -3.01
CA LYS A 40 -4.50 13.35 -4.16
C LYS A 40 -5.55 13.40 -5.25
N LEU A 41 -6.24 12.29 -5.50
CA LEU A 41 -7.26 12.23 -6.53
C LEU A 41 -8.51 13.02 -6.16
N THR A 42 -8.96 12.91 -4.93
CA THR A 42 -10.24 13.49 -4.52
C THR A 42 -10.12 14.87 -3.91
N ARG A 43 -8.95 15.19 -3.34
CA ARG A 43 -8.70 16.36 -2.50
C ARG A 43 -9.62 16.41 -1.28
N ARG A 44 -10.13 15.23 -0.88
CA ARG A 44 -11.02 15.07 0.28
C ARG A 44 -10.38 14.16 1.31
N VAL A 45 -10.92 14.19 2.51
CA VAL A 45 -10.55 13.22 3.53
C VAL A 45 -11.14 11.87 3.14
N CYS A 46 -10.28 10.87 3.04
CA CYS A 46 -10.69 9.52 2.69
C CYS A 46 -10.28 8.56 3.79
N VAL A 47 -11.11 7.56 4.05
CA VAL A 47 -10.82 6.53 5.03
C VAL A 47 -10.85 5.16 4.36
N THR A 48 -10.09 4.23 4.90
CA THR A 48 -10.08 2.86 4.45
C THR A 48 -11.40 2.20 4.81
N ARG A 49 -12.07 1.64 3.83
CA ARG A 49 -13.30 0.90 4.06
C ARG A 49 -13.04 -0.59 4.24
N PHE A 50 -12.27 -1.18 3.33
CA PHE A 50 -11.85 -2.57 3.50
C PHE A 50 -10.66 -2.88 2.60
N ILE A 51 -9.98 -3.98 2.92
CA ILE A 51 -8.84 -4.51 2.17
C ILE A 51 -9.15 -5.98 1.89
N ASP A 52 -8.95 -6.40 0.66
CA ASP A 52 -9.36 -7.73 0.21
C ASP A 52 -8.27 -8.32 -0.69
N LYS A 53 -8.19 -9.64 -0.70
CA LYS A 53 -7.24 -10.38 -1.55
C LYS A 53 -5.80 -10.01 -1.24
N VAL A 54 -5.45 -10.08 0.03
CA VAL A 54 -4.09 -9.82 0.51
C VAL A 54 -3.25 -11.07 0.34
N ASP A 55 -2.11 -10.94 -0.33
CA ASP A 55 -1.17 -12.03 -0.53
C ASP A 55 0.23 -11.57 -0.15
N PHE A 56 0.81 -12.18 0.88
CA PHE A 56 2.19 -11.94 1.29
C PHE A 56 3.06 -12.99 0.60
N ILE A 57 3.77 -12.58 -0.42
CA ILE A 57 4.47 -13.49 -1.34
C ILE A 57 5.86 -13.87 -0.85
N SER A 58 6.62 -12.88 -0.37
CA SER A 58 7.96 -13.13 0.16
C SER A 58 8.28 -12.13 1.27
N THR A 59 9.37 -12.38 1.98
CA THR A 59 9.78 -11.52 3.08
C THR A 59 10.77 -10.46 2.64
N ALA A 60 11.00 -9.46 3.50
CA ALA A 60 11.99 -8.43 3.30
C ALA A 60 12.83 -8.31 4.58
N ARG A 61 14.02 -7.74 4.44
CA ARG A 61 14.98 -7.61 5.54
C ARG A 61 15.42 -6.16 5.68
N ALA A 62 16.08 -5.86 6.80
CA ALA A 62 16.63 -4.53 7.02
C ALA A 62 17.52 -4.12 5.84
N GLY A 63 17.34 -2.89 5.38
CA GLY A 63 18.07 -2.35 4.24
C GLY A 63 17.39 -2.55 2.89
N ASP A 64 16.39 -3.41 2.82
CA ASP A 64 15.60 -3.54 1.59
C ASP A 64 14.75 -2.30 1.37
N ILE A 65 14.52 -1.97 0.11
CA ILE A 65 13.65 -0.86 -0.27
C ILE A 65 12.38 -1.45 -0.85
N ILE A 66 11.24 -1.17 -0.22
CA ILE A 66 9.95 -1.66 -0.67
C ILE A 66 9.36 -0.63 -1.61
N HIS A 67 9.20 -1.02 -2.85
CA HIS A 67 8.61 -0.19 -3.90
C HIS A 67 7.13 -0.56 -4.01
N ILE A 68 6.26 0.37 -3.65
CA ILE A 68 4.82 0.17 -3.63
C ILE A 68 4.20 0.93 -4.79
N VAL A 69 3.39 0.25 -5.57
CA VAL A 69 2.68 0.84 -6.70
C VAL A 69 1.19 0.72 -6.43
N THR A 70 0.51 1.86 -6.44
CA THR A 70 -0.94 1.91 -6.28
C THR A 70 -1.57 2.26 -7.63
N THR A 71 -2.55 1.48 -8.05
CA THR A 71 -3.24 1.67 -9.32
C THR A 71 -4.73 1.82 -9.06
N LEU A 72 -5.30 2.93 -9.52
CA LEU A 72 -6.75 3.13 -9.42
C LEU A 72 -7.44 2.22 -10.43
N GLU A 73 -8.34 1.38 -9.91
CA GLU A 73 -9.06 0.40 -10.74
C GLU A 73 -10.50 0.80 -10.99
N HIS A 74 -11.13 1.45 -10.01
CA HIS A 74 -12.55 1.75 -10.10
C HIS A 74 -12.92 2.90 -9.18
N THR A 75 -13.88 3.71 -9.60
CA THR A 75 -14.46 4.77 -8.77
C THR A 75 -15.97 4.60 -8.72
N GLY A 76 -16.53 4.71 -7.52
CA GLY A 76 -17.97 4.79 -7.30
C GLY A 76 -18.37 6.24 -7.00
N THR A 77 -19.51 6.43 -6.39
CA THR A 77 -19.99 7.78 -6.03
C THR A 77 -19.07 8.42 -4.99
N THR A 78 -18.68 7.68 -3.96
CA THR A 78 -17.77 8.16 -2.92
C THR A 78 -16.60 7.22 -2.71
N SER A 79 -16.53 6.11 -3.43
CA SER A 79 -15.51 5.09 -3.22
C SER A 79 -14.46 5.08 -4.32
N LEU A 80 -13.24 4.69 -3.93
CA LEU A 80 -12.14 4.47 -4.85
C LEU A 80 -11.56 3.11 -4.53
N THR A 81 -11.35 2.31 -5.57
CA THR A 81 -10.77 0.98 -5.44
C THR A 81 -9.39 0.96 -6.08
N PHE A 82 -8.39 0.54 -5.32
CA PHE A 82 -7.01 0.45 -5.77
C PHE A 82 -6.54 -0.99 -5.74
N ARG A 83 -5.69 -1.32 -6.69
CA ARG A 83 -4.82 -2.50 -6.63
C ARG A 83 -3.45 -2.02 -6.17
N VAL A 84 -2.79 -2.78 -5.32
CA VAL A 84 -1.49 -2.41 -4.79
C VAL A 84 -0.51 -3.57 -4.96
N GLU A 85 0.68 -3.25 -5.42
CA GLU A 85 1.77 -4.21 -5.56
C GLU A 85 2.99 -3.70 -4.82
N ALA A 86 3.70 -4.59 -4.14
CA ALA A 86 4.90 -4.26 -3.41
C ALA A 86 6.03 -5.19 -3.84
N LYS A 87 7.16 -4.60 -4.22
CA LYS A 87 8.35 -5.34 -4.65
C LYS A 87 9.55 -4.82 -3.87
N GLU A 88 10.58 -5.65 -3.72
CA GLU A 88 11.87 -5.16 -3.29
C GLU A 88 12.56 -4.54 -4.49
N GLU A 89 12.94 -3.26 -4.38
CA GLU A 89 13.29 -2.44 -5.54
C GLU A 89 14.53 -2.93 -6.29
N ILE A 90 15.56 -3.32 -5.56
CA ILE A 90 16.85 -3.68 -6.20
C ILE A 90 16.75 -5.02 -6.93
N SER A 91 16.14 -6.01 -6.30
CA SER A 91 16.02 -7.36 -6.85
C SER A 91 14.81 -7.56 -7.74
N SER A 92 13.83 -6.66 -7.66
CA SER A 92 12.52 -6.80 -8.31
C SER A 92 11.71 -7.99 -7.79
N ARG A 93 12.09 -8.52 -6.62
CA ARG A 93 11.38 -9.65 -6.00
C ARG A 93 10.02 -9.19 -5.51
N GLU A 94 8.99 -9.95 -5.85
CA GLU A 94 7.64 -9.64 -5.37
C GLU A 94 7.53 -9.92 -3.88
N VAL A 95 7.01 -8.96 -3.13
CA VAL A 95 6.86 -9.05 -1.67
C VAL A 95 5.41 -9.24 -1.28
N ALA A 96 4.51 -8.47 -1.87
CA ALA A 96 3.09 -8.61 -1.59
C ALA A 96 2.24 -8.07 -2.74
N SER A 97 1.01 -8.54 -2.80
CA SER A 97 0.02 -7.97 -3.70
C SER A 97 -1.32 -7.90 -2.97
N ILE A 98 -2.04 -6.80 -3.21
CA ILE A 98 -3.37 -6.57 -2.65
C ILE A 98 -4.29 -6.34 -3.83
N GLY A 99 -5.23 -7.25 -4.02
CA GLY A 99 -6.15 -7.18 -5.14
C GLY A 99 -7.09 -5.99 -5.04
N ARG A 100 -7.45 -5.60 -3.80
CA ARG A 100 -8.42 -4.54 -3.64
C ARG A 100 -8.25 -3.82 -2.30
N VAL A 101 -8.00 -2.52 -2.37
CA VAL A 101 -8.05 -1.61 -1.21
C VAL A 101 -9.10 -0.56 -1.55
N VAL A 102 -10.13 -0.46 -0.74
CA VAL A 102 -11.23 0.47 -0.99
C VAL A 102 -11.20 1.61 0.01
N PHE A 103 -11.16 2.82 -0.50
CA PHE A 103 -11.27 4.05 0.28
C PHE A 103 -12.60 4.74 -0.01
N VAL A 104 -13.10 5.45 0.97
CA VAL A 104 -14.35 6.20 0.85
C VAL A 104 -14.08 7.64 1.27
N ALA A 105 -14.50 8.58 0.42
CA ALA A 105 -14.43 10.00 0.75
C ALA A 105 -15.55 10.34 1.73
N ILE A 106 -15.18 10.92 2.87
CA ILE A 106 -16.13 11.22 3.94
C ILE A 106 -16.29 12.71 4.18
N ASP A 107 -15.33 13.52 3.72
CA ASP A 107 -15.35 14.96 3.95
C ASP A 107 -14.58 15.62 2.82
N ASP A 108 -14.91 16.86 2.53
CA ASP A 108 -14.23 17.64 1.51
C ASP A 108 -13.32 18.71 2.09
N LYS A 109 -13.00 18.62 3.36
CA LYS A 109 -12.10 19.57 4.03
C LYS A 109 -10.72 19.02 4.22
#